data_76e9b3a83bcb8297cf7ed29131c2bc9a
#
_entry.id   76e9b3a83bcb8297cf7ed29131c2bc9a
#
_cell.length_a   1.000
_cell.length_b   1.000
_cell.length_c   1.000
_cell.angle_alpha   90.00
_cell.angle_beta   90.00
_cell.angle_gamma   90.00
#
_symmetry.space_group_name_H-M   'P 1'
#
loop_
_entity.id
_entity.type
_entity.pdbx_description
1 polymer ?
#
loop_
_entity_poly.entity_id
_entity_poly.type
_entity_poly.pdbx_seq_one_letter_code
_entity_poly.pdbx_strand_id
1 'polypeptide(L)' 'MRREAQTRIEGTERVIKDIDRTKLVEQQEESYQTIQSFLSKAKEALSARDLQRAYTLADKAYLLANELARSLPSR' A
#
# COMPACT_ATOMS: atom_id res chain seq x y z
N MET A 1 -9.98 4.94 -14.74
CA MET A 1 -9.83 4.23 -13.48
C MET A 1 -8.62 3.33 -13.41
N ARG A 2 -8.28 2.67 -14.50
CA ARG A 2 -7.08 1.80 -14.49
C ARG A 2 -5.82 2.57 -14.14
N ARG A 3 -5.66 3.75 -14.73
CA ARG A 3 -4.48 4.58 -14.50
C ARG A 3 -4.39 5.02 -13.05
N GLU A 4 -5.51 5.45 -12.48
CA GLU A 4 -5.55 5.88 -11.10
C GLU A 4 -5.20 4.74 -10.14
N ALA A 5 -5.73 3.54 -10.41
CA ALA A 5 -5.41 2.38 -9.60
C ALA A 5 -3.92 2.06 -9.69
N GLN A 6 -3.36 2.07 -10.89
CA GLN A 6 -1.93 1.82 -11.08
C GLN A 6 -1.07 2.86 -10.39
N THR A 7 -1.46 4.12 -10.48
CA THR A 7 -0.71 5.20 -9.83
C THR A 7 -0.68 5.00 -8.32
N ARG A 8 -1.81 4.61 -7.72
CA ARG A 8 -1.86 4.35 -6.29
C ARG A 8 -1.04 3.13 -5.89
N ILE A 9 -1.08 2.08 -6.70
CA ILE A 9 -0.26 0.88 -6.46
C ILE A 9 1.22 1.24 -6.48
N GLU A 10 1.65 1.96 -7.51
CA GLU A 10 3.06 2.34 -7.66
C GLU A 10 3.49 3.28 -6.54
N GLY A 11 2.63 4.23 -6.19
CA GLY A 11 2.92 5.15 -5.10
C GLY A 11 3.09 4.42 -3.78
N THR A 12 2.21 3.44 -3.51
CA THR A 12 2.29 2.63 -2.30
C THR A 12 3.59 1.84 -2.27
N GLU A 13 3.93 1.23 -3.39
CA GLU A 13 5.17 0.44 -3.47
C GLU A 13 6.40 1.30 -3.23
N ARG A 14 6.39 2.53 -3.74
CA ARG A 14 7.50 3.46 -3.49
C ARG A 14 7.63 3.82 -2.01
N VAL A 15 6.49 4.07 -1.36
CA VAL A 15 6.51 4.44 0.05
C VAL A 15 7.05 3.28 0.90
N ILE A 16 6.51 2.07 0.70
CA ILE A 16 6.91 0.96 1.56
C ILE A 16 8.30 0.44 1.22
N LYS A 17 8.79 0.68 0.01
CA LYS A 17 10.14 0.28 -0.37
C LYS A 17 11.20 0.93 0.51
N ASP A 18 10.94 2.16 0.94
CA ASP A 18 11.87 2.91 1.76
C ASP A 18 11.75 2.61 3.25
N ILE A 19 10.81 1.74 3.64
CA ILE A 19 10.61 1.38 5.04
C ILE A 19 11.49 0.19 5.38
N ASP A 20 12.29 0.34 6.44
CA ASP A 20 13.11 -0.75 6.94
C ASP A 20 12.29 -1.60 7.91
N ARG A 21 11.82 -2.76 7.45
CA ARG A 21 10.95 -3.63 8.23
C ARG A 21 11.59 -4.13 9.51
N THR A 22 12.91 -4.19 9.54
CA THR A 22 13.61 -4.67 10.74
C THR A 22 13.48 -3.70 11.91
N LYS A 23 13.08 -2.45 11.63
CA LYS A 23 12.94 -1.43 12.66
C LYS A 23 11.49 -1.21 13.07
N LEU A 24 10.56 -1.97 12.52
CA LEU A 24 9.14 -1.81 12.84
C LEU A 24 8.82 -2.51 14.16
N VAL A 25 8.05 -1.81 15.01
CA VAL A 25 7.47 -2.46 16.16
C VAL A 25 6.27 -3.30 15.71
N GLU A 26 5.76 -4.14 16.61
CA GLU A 26 4.74 -5.13 16.25
C GLU A 26 3.54 -4.52 15.53
N GLN A 27 3.00 -3.43 16.05
CA GLN A 27 1.85 -2.77 15.43
C GLN A 27 2.16 -2.26 14.03
N GLN A 28 3.36 -1.73 13.85
CA GLN A 28 3.79 -1.22 12.55
C GLN A 28 4.00 -2.37 11.56
N GLU A 29 4.52 -3.49 12.04
CA GLU A 29 4.69 -4.67 11.19
C GLU A 29 3.33 -5.19 10.73
N GLU A 30 2.32 -5.19 11.60
CA GLU A 30 0.96 -5.57 11.22
C GLU A 30 0.40 -4.64 10.14
N SER A 31 0.63 -3.33 10.31
CA SER A 31 0.20 -2.36 9.31
C SER A 31 0.89 -2.62 7.96
N TYR A 32 2.18 -2.91 8.01
CA TYR A 32 2.93 -3.21 6.80
C TYR A 32 2.35 -4.42 6.07
N GLN A 33 2.04 -5.48 6.82
CA GLN A 33 1.44 -6.67 6.24
C GLN A 33 0.05 -6.39 5.64
N THR A 34 -0.74 -5.55 6.31
CA THR A 34 -2.05 -5.16 5.80
C THR A 34 -1.91 -4.41 4.49
N ILE A 35 -0.93 -3.50 4.41
CA ILE A 35 -0.66 -2.75 3.18
C ILE A 35 -0.32 -3.71 2.05
N GLN A 36 0.53 -4.69 2.32
CA GLN A 36 0.91 -5.68 1.30
C GLN A 36 -0.28 -6.50 0.84
N SER A 37 -1.18 -6.85 1.77
CA SER A 37 -2.39 -7.58 1.44
C SER A 37 -3.30 -6.76 0.51
N PHE A 38 -3.50 -5.48 0.83
CA PHE A 38 -4.29 -4.61 -0.03
C PHE A 38 -3.66 -4.44 -1.41
N LEU A 39 -2.34 -4.32 -1.46
CA LEU A 39 -1.63 -4.22 -2.75
C LEU A 39 -1.86 -5.47 -3.60
N SER A 40 -1.72 -6.63 -2.99
CA SER A 40 -1.93 -7.90 -3.69
C SER A 40 -3.33 -7.98 -4.26
N LYS A 41 -4.32 -7.64 -3.44
CA LYS A 41 -5.72 -7.69 -3.85
C LYS A 41 -6.03 -6.65 -4.92
N ALA A 42 -5.39 -5.48 -4.82
CA ALA A 42 -5.57 -4.44 -5.83
C ALA A 42 -5.04 -4.91 -7.18
N LYS A 43 -3.88 -5.55 -7.17
CA LYS A 43 -3.29 -6.07 -8.42
C LYS A 43 -4.16 -7.18 -9.02
N GLU A 44 -4.70 -8.05 -8.17
CA GLU A 44 -5.61 -9.10 -8.63
C GLU A 44 -6.87 -8.49 -9.28
N ALA A 45 -7.44 -7.49 -8.62
CA ALA A 45 -8.64 -6.83 -9.15
C ALA A 45 -8.34 -6.15 -10.47
N LEU A 46 -7.16 -5.54 -10.59
CA LEU A 46 -6.75 -4.90 -11.83
C LEU A 46 -6.64 -5.90 -12.96
N SER A 47 -6.05 -7.05 -12.69
CA SER A 47 -5.93 -8.14 -13.67
C SER A 47 -7.29 -8.66 -14.09
N ALA A 48 -8.23 -8.71 -13.16
CA ALA A 48 -9.61 -9.17 -13.45
C ALA A 48 -10.46 -8.08 -14.08
N ARG A 49 -9.90 -6.89 -14.30
CA ARG A 49 -10.59 -5.73 -14.87
C ARG A 49 -11.71 -5.21 -13.97
N ASP A 50 -11.65 -5.53 -12.69
CA ASP A 50 -12.53 -4.92 -11.70
C ASP A 50 -11.91 -3.62 -11.24
N LEU A 51 -12.06 -2.58 -12.06
CA LEU A 51 -11.29 -1.35 -11.91
C LEU A 51 -11.67 -0.57 -10.68
N GLN A 52 -12.94 -0.56 -10.33
CA GLN A 52 -13.38 0.16 -9.13
C GLN A 52 -12.82 -0.49 -7.87
N ARG A 53 -12.87 -1.82 -7.80
CA ARG A 53 -12.31 -2.54 -6.66
C ARG A 53 -10.80 -2.34 -6.58
N ALA A 54 -10.13 -2.39 -7.75
CA ALA A 54 -8.68 -2.17 -7.81
C ALA A 54 -8.32 -0.79 -7.24
N TYR A 55 -9.05 0.22 -7.67
CA TYR A 55 -8.79 1.58 -7.18
C TYR A 55 -9.06 1.70 -5.68
N THR A 56 -10.17 1.16 -5.21
CA THR A 56 -10.54 1.25 -3.80
C THR A 56 -9.46 0.59 -2.92
N LEU A 57 -9.01 -0.60 -3.31
CA LEU A 57 -7.99 -1.33 -2.55
C LEU A 57 -6.65 -0.62 -2.62
N ALA A 58 -6.30 -0.11 -3.80
CA ALA A 58 -5.03 0.60 -3.98
C ALA A 58 -5.01 1.89 -3.18
N ASP A 59 -6.13 2.60 -3.16
CA ASP A 59 -6.24 3.85 -2.40
C ASP A 59 -6.09 3.59 -0.91
N LYS A 60 -6.72 2.53 -0.40
CA LYS A 60 -6.57 2.15 1.01
C LYS A 60 -5.12 1.81 1.33
N ALA A 61 -4.47 1.06 0.46
CA ALA A 61 -3.07 0.72 0.66
C ALA A 61 -2.21 1.97 0.72
N TYR A 62 -2.46 2.90 -0.19
CA TYR A 62 -1.69 4.14 -0.27
C TYR A 62 -1.86 5.00 0.99
N LEU A 63 -3.09 5.15 1.46
CA LEU A 63 -3.36 5.93 2.67
C LEU A 63 -2.68 5.30 3.88
N LEU A 64 -2.79 3.99 4.02
CA LEU A 64 -2.15 3.29 5.14
C LEU A 64 -0.63 3.37 5.06
N ALA A 65 -0.07 3.27 3.87
CA ALA A 65 1.38 3.36 3.69
C ALA A 65 1.89 4.74 4.11
N ASN A 66 1.17 5.79 3.74
CA ASN A 66 1.56 7.15 4.13
C ASN A 66 1.45 7.33 5.64
N GLU A 67 0.41 6.79 6.26
CA GLU A 67 0.27 6.85 7.71
C GLU A 67 1.42 6.13 8.41
N LEU A 68 1.76 4.95 7.92
CA LEU A 68 2.86 4.19 8.49
C LEU A 68 4.18 4.96 8.36
N ALA A 69 4.43 5.51 7.18
CA ALA A 69 5.67 6.26 6.94
C ALA A 69 5.77 7.46 7.88
N ARG A 70 4.66 8.15 8.12
CA ARG A 70 4.65 9.32 8.99
C ARG A 70 4.84 8.94 10.46
N SER A 71 4.50 7.71 10.84
CA SER A 71 4.65 7.26 12.22
C SER A 71 6.09 6.84 12.54
N LEU A 72 6.94 6.73 11.52
CA LEU A 72 8.32 6.32 11.71
C LEU A 72 9.21 7.53 11.96
N PRO A 73 10.30 7.33 12.75
CA PRO A 73 11.20 8.46 12.99
C PRO A 73 11.88 8.91 11.71
N SER A 74 12.11 10.21 11.61
CA SER A 74 12.85 10.78 10.50
C SER A 74 14.29 10.30 10.53
N ARG A 75 14.87 10.25 9.33
CA ARG A 75 16.28 9.93 9.22
C ARG A 75 17.16 11.11 9.50
#